data_38e2dfd26cfa14590c9df15d633ddcec
#
_entry.id   38e2dfd26cfa14590c9df15d633ddcec
#
_cell.length_a   1.000
_cell.length_b   1.000
_cell.length_c   1.000
_cell.angle_alpha   90.00
_cell.angle_beta   90.00
_cell.angle_gamma   90.00
#
_symmetry.space_group_name_H-M   'P 1'
#
loop_
_entity.id
_entity.type
_entity.pdbx_description
1 polymer ?
#
loop_
_entity_poly.entity_id
_entity_poly.type
_entity_poly.pdbx_seq_one_letter_code
_entity_poly.pdbx_strand_id
1 'polypeptide(L)'
;MLKISILDTSSQRQLVIEGKLIWPWATELTSVWRQAIADLNGRALVVDLKGLTAITEDGENVLLELMKEGASFRSCGVFTKHVLKRLAYKIRRDVS
;
A
#
# COMPACT_ATOMS: atom_id res chain seq x y z
N MET A 1 -13.21 -0.79 9.49
CA MET A 1 -13.25 0.46 8.72
C MET A 1 -11.87 0.84 8.22
N LEU A 2 -11.79 1.40 7.04
CA LEU A 2 -10.53 1.77 6.42
C LEU A 2 -10.54 3.27 6.12
N LYS A 3 -9.45 3.94 6.46
CA LYS A 3 -9.26 5.35 6.14
C LYS A 3 -8.02 5.51 5.28
N ILE A 4 -8.16 6.17 4.14
CA ILE A 4 -7.05 6.43 3.23
C ILE A 4 -6.93 7.95 3.07
N SER A 5 -5.74 8.47 3.34
CA SER A 5 -5.44 9.90 3.21
C SER A 5 -4.32 10.09 2.21
N ILE A 6 -4.36 11.20 1.47
CA ILE A 6 -3.32 11.53 0.50
C ILE A 6 -2.60 12.78 0.99
N LEU A 7 -1.27 12.68 1.12
CA LEU A 7 -0.40 13.79 1.51
C LEU A 7 0.60 14.04 0.39
N ASP A 8 0.56 15.25 -0.17
CA ASP A 8 1.45 15.63 -1.26
C ASP A 8 2.57 16.54 -0.80
N THR A 9 3.78 16.23 -1.27
CA THR A 9 4.92 17.13 -1.19
C THR A 9 5.44 17.38 -2.60
N SER A 10 6.47 18.22 -2.74
CA SER A 10 7.07 18.48 -4.05
C SER A 10 7.77 17.26 -4.65
N SER A 11 8.21 16.32 -3.82
CA SER A 11 8.98 15.16 -4.26
C SER A 11 8.25 13.82 -4.17
N GLN A 12 7.15 13.75 -3.43
CA GLN A 12 6.46 12.48 -3.25
C GLN A 12 4.97 12.68 -2.94
N ARG A 13 4.21 11.64 -3.22
CA ARG A 13 2.81 11.53 -2.81
C ARG A 13 2.71 10.36 -1.85
N GLN A 14 2.14 10.59 -0.68
CA GLN A 14 1.95 9.54 0.32
C GLN A 14 0.49 9.12 0.39
N LEU A 15 0.25 7.81 0.36
CA LEU A 15 -1.04 7.23 0.69
C LEU A 15 -0.93 6.71 2.12
N VAL A 16 -1.64 7.34 3.04
CA VAL A 16 -1.63 6.94 4.45
C VAL A 16 -2.85 6.04 4.69
N ILE A 17 -2.59 4.79 5.04
CA ILE A 17 -3.62 3.78 5.24
C ILE A 17 -3.77 3.51 6.72
N GLU A 18 -4.98 3.70 7.24
CA GLU A 18 -5.28 3.50 8.65
C GLU A 18 -6.48 2.56 8.79
N GLY A 19 -6.44 1.69 9.80
CA GLY A 19 -7.51 0.79 10.13
C GLY A 19 -7.34 -0.60 9.56
N LYS A 20 -8.41 -1.17 9.03
CA LYS A 20 -8.45 -2.57 8.59
C LYS A 20 -8.50 -2.67 7.08
N LEU A 21 -7.49 -3.25 6.48
CA LEU A 21 -7.43 -3.48 5.04
C LEU A 21 -7.98 -4.88 4.75
N ILE A 22 -9.31 -4.96 4.77
CA ILE A 22 -10.06 -6.19 4.60
C ILE A 22 -11.11 -5.99 3.52
N TRP A 23 -11.65 -7.09 2.97
CA TRP A 23 -12.78 -7.02 2.06
C TRP A 23 -14.01 -6.48 2.81
N PRO A 24 -14.85 -5.57 2.25
CA PRO A 24 -14.77 -5.06 0.86
C PRO A 24 -13.89 -3.82 0.68
N TRP A 25 -13.29 -3.27 1.73
CA TRP A 25 -12.56 -2.00 1.66
C TRP A 25 -11.23 -2.09 0.91
N ALA A 26 -10.70 -3.30 0.74
CA ALA A 26 -9.47 -3.48 -0.03
C ALA A 26 -9.60 -2.97 -1.47
N THR A 27 -10.78 -3.10 -2.08
CA THR A 27 -11.00 -2.61 -3.45
C THR A 27 -10.99 -1.09 -3.52
N GLU A 28 -11.36 -0.41 -2.43
CA GLU A 28 -11.30 1.04 -2.35
C GLU A 28 -9.86 1.54 -2.47
N LEU A 29 -8.92 0.84 -1.86
CA LEU A 29 -7.52 1.19 -1.97
C LEU A 29 -7.05 1.14 -3.43
N THR A 30 -7.48 0.14 -4.19
CA THR A 30 -7.13 0.04 -5.61
C THR A 30 -7.60 1.27 -6.38
N SER A 31 -8.83 1.71 -6.13
CA SER A 31 -9.39 2.88 -6.81
C SER A 31 -8.63 4.15 -6.46
N VAL A 32 -8.33 4.36 -5.18
CA VAL A 32 -7.58 5.52 -4.72
C VAL A 32 -6.17 5.52 -5.30
N TRP A 33 -5.54 4.36 -5.33
CA TRP A 33 -4.20 4.22 -5.88
C TRP A 33 -4.15 4.60 -7.36
N ARG A 34 -5.11 4.12 -8.15
CA ARG A 34 -5.17 4.45 -9.58
C ARG A 34 -5.31 5.94 -9.81
N GLN A 35 -6.13 6.60 -9.00
CA GLN A 35 -6.28 8.05 -9.07
C GLN A 35 -4.99 8.75 -8.65
N ALA A 36 -4.31 8.22 -7.64
CA ALA A 36 -3.08 8.82 -7.14
C ALA A 36 -1.95 8.79 -8.16
N ILE A 37 -1.84 7.73 -8.98
CA ILE A 37 -0.78 7.65 -9.98
C ILE A 37 -1.10 8.44 -11.24
N ALA A 38 -2.38 8.76 -11.50
CA ALA A 38 -2.80 9.43 -12.73
C ALA A 38 -2.17 10.83 -12.89
N ASP A 39 -1.95 11.55 -11.79
CA ASP A 39 -1.35 12.87 -11.82
C ASP A 39 -0.12 12.98 -10.92
N LEU A 40 0.64 11.91 -10.87
CA LEU A 40 1.83 11.83 -10.02
C LEU A 40 2.91 12.84 -10.42
N ASN A 41 3.02 13.14 -11.72
CA ASN A 41 3.93 14.16 -12.26
C ASN A 41 5.40 13.97 -11.85
N GLY A 42 5.87 12.73 -11.94
CA GLY A 42 7.26 12.42 -11.62
C GLY A 42 7.57 12.28 -10.14
N ARG A 43 6.60 12.50 -9.27
CA ARG A 43 6.80 12.30 -7.83
C ARG A 43 6.83 10.82 -7.49
N ALA A 44 7.53 10.46 -6.42
CA ALA A 44 7.52 9.10 -5.91
C ALA A 44 6.20 8.81 -5.20
N LEU A 45 5.69 7.59 -5.36
CA LEU A 45 4.50 7.14 -4.63
C LEU A 45 4.95 6.32 -3.43
N VAL A 46 4.54 6.74 -2.25
CA VAL A 46 4.88 6.09 -0.98
C VAL A 46 3.59 5.67 -0.27
N VAL A 47 3.52 4.43 0.15
CA VAL A 47 2.38 3.91 0.90
C VAL A 47 2.79 3.78 2.37
N ASP A 48 2.11 4.50 3.24
CA ASP A 48 2.40 4.49 4.66
C ASP A 48 1.42 3.56 5.37
N LEU A 49 1.92 2.48 5.93
CA LEU A 49 1.14 1.46 6.62
C LEU A 49 1.15 1.63 8.14
N LYS A 50 1.62 2.77 8.61
CA LYS A 50 1.79 3.02 10.04
C LYS A 50 0.51 2.78 10.85
N GLY A 51 -0.63 3.18 10.31
CA GLY A 51 -1.92 3.03 10.99
C GLY A 51 -2.67 1.74 10.70
N LEU A 52 -2.06 0.82 9.95
CA LEU A 52 -2.71 -0.44 9.58
C LEU A 52 -2.78 -1.35 10.80
N THR A 53 -4.00 -1.82 11.14
CA THR A 53 -4.21 -2.67 12.32
C THR A 53 -4.58 -4.10 11.98
N ALA A 54 -5.09 -4.34 10.78
CA ALA A 54 -5.46 -5.68 10.33
C ALA A 54 -5.42 -5.76 8.82
N ILE A 55 -5.15 -6.94 8.29
CA ILE A 55 -5.12 -7.17 6.85
C ILE A 55 -5.55 -8.61 6.58
N THR A 56 -6.36 -8.80 5.53
CA THR A 56 -6.73 -10.12 5.04
C THR A 56 -5.98 -10.42 3.76
N GLU A 57 -6.18 -11.63 3.23
CA GLU A 57 -5.57 -12.02 1.97
C GLU A 57 -5.94 -11.06 0.84
N ASP A 58 -7.19 -10.59 0.79
CA ASP A 58 -7.61 -9.60 -0.20
C ASP A 58 -6.79 -8.33 -0.10
N GLY A 59 -6.58 -7.85 1.13
CA GLY A 59 -5.76 -6.66 1.37
C GLY A 59 -4.30 -6.89 0.99
N GLU A 60 -3.76 -8.05 1.30
CA GLU A 60 -2.39 -8.41 0.92
C GLU A 60 -2.23 -8.42 -0.60
N ASN A 61 -3.23 -8.94 -1.32
CA ASN A 61 -3.19 -8.97 -2.77
C ASN A 61 -3.16 -7.56 -3.37
N VAL A 62 -3.92 -6.63 -2.80
CA VAL A 62 -3.89 -5.23 -3.25
C VAL A 62 -2.52 -4.61 -3.01
N LEU A 63 -1.95 -4.80 -1.83
CA LEU A 63 -0.61 -4.28 -1.53
C LEU A 63 0.44 -4.91 -2.44
N LEU A 64 0.28 -6.18 -2.76
CA LEU A 64 1.19 -6.87 -3.68
C LEU A 64 1.16 -6.23 -5.06
N GLU A 65 -0.01 -5.87 -5.57
CA GLU A 65 -0.14 -5.19 -6.85
C GLU A 65 0.55 -3.82 -6.82
N LEU A 66 0.36 -3.05 -5.73
CA LEU A 66 1.04 -1.76 -5.60
C LEU A 66 2.56 -1.94 -5.57
N MET A 67 3.04 -2.96 -4.89
CA MET A 67 4.46 -3.25 -4.82
C MET A 67 5.04 -3.59 -6.20
N LYS A 68 4.32 -4.38 -6.97
CA LYS A 68 4.72 -4.73 -8.35
C LYS A 68 4.77 -3.51 -9.26
N GLU A 69 3.93 -2.52 -9.00
CA GLU A 69 3.88 -1.28 -9.78
C GLU A 69 4.96 -0.27 -9.35
N GLY A 70 5.78 -0.63 -8.38
CA GLY A 70 6.91 0.20 -7.97
C GLY A 70 6.65 1.13 -6.80
N ALA A 71 5.54 0.98 -6.11
CA ALA A 71 5.28 1.78 -4.91
C ALA A 71 6.27 1.45 -3.82
N SER A 72 6.72 2.48 -3.10
CA SER A 72 7.55 2.31 -1.91
C SER A 72 6.65 2.25 -0.69
N PHE A 73 7.10 1.53 0.33
CA PHE A 73 6.30 1.33 1.54
C PHE A 73 7.03 1.83 2.76
N ARG A 74 6.30 2.48 3.66
CA ARG A 74 6.77 2.81 5.00
C ARG A 74 5.99 1.97 5.99
N SER A 75 6.69 1.40 6.95
CA SER A 75 6.06 0.62 8.00
C SER A 75 6.64 1.04 9.34
N CYS A 76 5.80 0.91 10.38
CA CYS A 76 6.22 1.17 11.73
C CYS A 76 5.67 0.03 12.59
N GLY A 77 6.55 -0.66 13.31
CA GLY A 77 6.15 -1.77 14.15
C GLY A 77 6.33 -3.14 13.49
N VAL A 78 6.21 -4.16 14.30
CA VAL A 78 6.50 -5.54 13.92
C VAL A 78 5.48 -6.08 12.91
N PHE A 79 4.21 -5.76 13.13
CA PHE A 79 3.12 -6.28 12.29
C PHE A 79 3.28 -5.87 10.82
N THR A 80 3.43 -4.58 10.54
CA THR A 80 3.52 -4.11 9.16
C THR A 80 4.81 -4.54 8.49
N LYS A 81 5.92 -4.59 9.23
CA LYS A 81 7.19 -5.11 8.70
C LYS A 81 7.06 -6.57 8.30
N HIS A 82 6.36 -7.35 9.10
CA HIS A 82 6.15 -8.77 8.81
C HIS A 82 5.32 -8.93 7.53
N VAL A 83 4.26 -8.14 7.38
CA VAL A 83 3.43 -8.15 6.17
C VAL A 83 4.26 -7.83 4.93
N LEU A 84 5.08 -6.78 5.00
CA LEU A 84 5.90 -6.38 3.85
C LEU A 84 6.93 -7.45 3.48
N LYS A 85 7.52 -8.13 4.46
CA LYS A 85 8.44 -9.23 4.18
C LYS A 85 7.75 -10.37 3.44
N ARG A 86 6.53 -10.71 3.84
CA ARG A 86 5.75 -11.76 3.19
C ARG A 86 5.44 -11.40 1.75
N LEU A 87 5.07 -10.14 1.50
CA LEU A 87 4.76 -9.68 0.15
C LEU A 87 5.99 -9.68 -0.74
N ALA A 88 7.11 -9.22 -0.23
CA ALA A 88 8.38 -9.23 -0.97
C ALA A 88 8.79 -10.67 -1.33
N TYR A 89 8.59 -11.60 -0.41
CA TYR A 89 8.86 -13.00 -0.67
C TYR A 89 7.99 -13.56 -1.78
N LYS A 90 6.70 -13.23 -1.78
CA LYS A 90 5.78 -13.66 -2.83
C LYS A 90 6.20 -13.15 -4.20
N ILE A 91 6.65 -11.92 -4.29
CA ILE A 91 7.12 -11.34 -5.55
C ILE A 91 8.35 -12.10 -6.07
N ARG A 92 9.30 -12.43 -5.19
CA ARG A 92 10.48 -13.19 -5.58
C ARG A 92 10.12 -14.56 -6.13
N ARG A 93 9.14 -15.22 -5.53
CA ARG A 93 8.69 -16.53 -6.00
C ARG A 93 8.04 -16.45 -7.38
N ASP A 94 7.28 -15.40 -7.63
CA ASP A 94 6.59 -15.22 -8.91
C ASP A 94 7.56 -14.93 -10.05
N VAL A 95 8.70 -14.35 -9.75
CA VAL A 95 9.69 -13.94 -10.75
C VAL A 95 10.69 -15.06 -11.07
N SER A 96 10.84 -16.00 -10.17
CA SER A 96 11.83 -17.09 -10.36
C SER A 96 11.36 -18.17 -11.31
#